data_58328a6d17190a5e177aa95b871c08b5
#
_entry.id   58328a6d17190a5e177aa95b871c08b5
#
_cell.length_a   1.000
_cell.length_b   1.000
_cell.length_c   1.000
_cell.angle_alpha   90.00
_cell.angle_beta   90.00
_cell.angle_gamma   90.00
#
_symmetry.space_group_name_H-M   'P 1'
#
loop_
_entity.id
_entity.type
_entity.pdbx_description
1 polymer ?
#
loop_
_entity_poly.entity_id
_entity_poly.type
_entity_poly.pdbx_seq_one_letter_code
_entity_poly.pdbx_strand_id
1 'polypeptide(L)'
;MKKTSLLLASIALALSGVVQADQLEGIQKSGTLRVGTTGDYKPFSYFDGKTYSGYDIDVAKHVAEQLGVELQIVRTTWKDLLTDLDSDKYDIAMGGITRKMQRQLNAEQTQGYMTFGKCFLVAKGKAGQYDSIEKVNLSSVRVGVNIGGTNEIFADANLQDASFTRYENNLDVPQAVAEGKVDVMVTETPEGLFYQVTDERLEAARCETPFTNSQFGYLIPKGEQRLLNTVNFIMDEMKLKGVEEEFLIHNSLK
;
A
#
# COMPACT_ATOMS: atom_id res chain seq x y z
N MET A 1 65.82 -41.57 28.02
CA MET A 1 65.40 -40.24 27.56
C MET A 1 64.40 -40.46 26.44
N LYS A 2 63.09 -40.34 26.75
CA LYS A 2 62.01 -40.48 25.73
C LYS A 2 61.52 -39.07 25.36
N LYS A 3 61.67 -38.72 24.10
CA LYS A 3 61.16 -37.45 23.55
C LYS A 3 59.70 -37.65 23.13
N THR A 4 58.79 -37.02 23.80
CA THR A 4 57.37 -36.96 23.44
C THR A 4 57.16 -35.78 22.53
N SER A 5 56.84 -36.06 21.25
CA SER A 5 56.44 -35.04 20.29
C SER A 5 54.94 -34.75 20.44
N LEU A 6 54.58 -33.51 20.83
CA LEU A 6 53.18 -33.01 20.79
C LEU A 6 52.87 -32.61 19.33
N LEU A 7 51.95 -33.33 18.70
CA LEU A 7 51.27 -32.86 17.49
C LEU A 7 50.16 -31.88 17.87
N LEU A 8 50.33 -30.60 17.55
CA LEU A 8 49.24 -29.60 17.56
C LEU A 8 48.44 -29.79 16.25
N ALA A 9 47.25 -30.37 16.40
CA ALA A 9 46.28 -30.38 15.30
C ALA A 9 45.51 -29.06 15.31
N SER A 10 45.81 -28.16 14.38
CA SER A 10 45.08 -26.94 14.12
C SER A 10 43.77 -27.27 13.42
N ILE A 11 42.66 -27.26 14.15
CA ILE A 11 41.32 -27.35 13.57
C ILE A 11 40.99 -25.95 12.99
N ALA A 12 41.13 -25.79 11.69
CA ALA A 12 40.59 -24.65 10.97
C ALA A 12 39.05 -24.82 10.86
N LEU A 13 38.31 -24.17 11.75
CA LEU A 13 36.85 -24.00 11.58
C LEU A 13 36.62 -23.13 10.35
N ALA A 14 36.33 -23.77 9.19
CA ALA A 14 35.77 -23.07 8.05
C ALA A 14 34.35 -22.62 8.44
N LEU A 15 34.20 -21.39 8.89
CA LEU A 15 32.90 -20.68 8.91
C LEU A 15 32.49 -20.45 7.45
N SER A 16 31.92 -21.48 6.83
CA SER A 16 31.10 -21.28 5.64
C SER A 16 29.85 -20.51 6.05
N GLY A 17 29.95 -19.18 6.06
CA GLY A 17 28.78 -18.33 6.12
C GLY A 17 27.88 -18.74 4.95
N VAL A 18 26.72 -19.30 5.24
CA VAL A 18 25.66 -19.46 4.26
C VAL A 18 25.30 -18.04 3.84
N VAL A 19 25.82 -17.59 2.70
CA VAL A 19 25.35 -16.37 2.04
C VAL A 19 23.94 -16.73 1.60
N GLN A 20 22.95 -16.37 2.39
CA GLN A 20 21.57 -16.45 1.96
C GLN A 20 21.44 -15.48 0.78
N ALA A 21 21.04 -16.01 -0.40
CA ALA A 21 20.74 -15.16 -1.54
C ALA A 21 19.70 -14.14 -1.10
N ASP A 22 19.95 -12.85 -1.37
CA ASP A 22 18.99 -11.82 -1.05
C ASP A 22 17.76 -11.91 -1.97
N GLN A 23 16.66 -11.26 -1.60
CA GLN A 23 15.40 -11.33 -2.34
C GLN A 23 15.57 -10.90 -3.81
N LEU A 24 16.39 -9.88 -4.09
CA LEU A 24 16.64 -9.41 -5.45
C LEU A 24 17.30 -10.51 -6.32
N GLU A 25 18.28 -11.23 -5.79
CA GLU A 25 18.89 -12.38 -6.47
C GLU A 25 17.87 -13.50 -6.70
N GLY A 26 17.00 -13.75 -5.72
CA GLY A 26 15.90 -14.71 -5.84
C GLY A 26 14.94 -14.36 -6.98
N ILE A 27 14.52 -13.10 -7.08
CA ILE A 27 13.68 -12.57 -8.16
C ILE A 27 14.35 -12.74 -9.53
N GLN A 28 15.63 -12.33 -9.66
CA GLN A 28 16.39 -12.46 -10.91
C GLN A 28 16.56 -13.91 -11.33
N LYS A 29 16.81 -14.80 -10.39
CA LYS A 29 17.01 -16.24 -10.66
C LYS A 29 15.71 -16.94 -11.02
N SER A 30 14.59 -16.59 -10.39
CA SER A 30 13.27 -17.16 -10.70
C SER A 30 12.71 -16.60 -12.02
N GLY A 31 13.17 -15.40 -12.44
CA GLY A 31 12.61 -14.67 -13.57
C GLY A 31 11.22 -14.08 -13.29
N THR A 32 10.82 -13.94 -12.02
CA THR A 32 9.48 -13.49 -11.63
C THR A 32 9.53 -12.53 -10.44
N LEU A 33 8.86 -11.39 -10.55
CA LEU A 33 8.56 -10.47 -9.47
C LEU A 33 7.13 -10.72 -8.98
N ARG A 34 6.97 -11.18 -7.73
CA ARG A 34 5.67 -11.37 -7.10
C ARG A 34 5.27 -10.08 -6.39
N VAL A 35 4.15 -9.48 -6.79
CA VAL A 35 3.64 -8.24 -6.20
C VAL A 35 2.33 -8.50 -5.48
N GLY A 36 2.32 -8.32 -4.15
CA GLY A 36 1.14 -8.40 -3.31
C GLY A 36 0.29 -7.13 -3.41
N THR A 37 -1.00 -7.28 -3.70
CA THR A 37 -1.94 -6.16 -3.74
C THR A 37 -3.34 -6.59 -3.32
N THR A 38 -4.12 -5.64 -2.76
CA THR A 38 -5.49 -5.92 -2.33
C THR A 38 -6.47 -5.92 -3.52
N GLY A 39 -6.18 -5.12 -4.56
CA GLY A 39 -7.01 -5.03 -5.76
C GLY A 39 -8.39 -4.40 -5.52
N ASP A 40 -8.53 -3.61 -4.46
CA ASP A 40 -9.78 -2.98 -4.04
C ASP A 40 -9.66 -1.46 -3.76
N TYR A 41 -8.57 -0.82 -4.21
CA TYR A 41 -8.27 0.57 -3.90
C TYR A 41 -8.01 1.41 -5.15
N LYS A 42 -9.08 1.99 -5.72
CA LYS A 42 -8.99 2.92 -6.87
C LYS A 42 -8.43 4.28 -6.43
N PRO A 43 -7.62 4.93 -7.29
CA PRO A 43 -7.13 4.48 -8.59
C PRO A 43 -5.77 3.76 -8.56
N PHE A 44 -5.32 3.25 -7.40
CA PHE A 44 -3.99 2.66 -7.22
C PHE A 44 -3.90 1.19 -7.60
N SER A 45 -4.81 0.35 -7.10
CA SER A 45 -4.93 -1.06 -7.48
C SER A 45 -6.38 -1.50 -7.49
N TYR A 46 -6.80 -2.06 -8.60
CA TYR A 46 -8.17 -2.48 -8.81
C TYR A 46 -8.23 -3.77 -9.62
N PHE A 47 -9.03 -4.72 -9.16
CA PHE A 47 -9.33 -5.98 -9.85
C PHE A 47 -10.78 -5.99 -10.32
N ASP A 48 -11.01 -6.03 -11.63
CA ASP A 48 -12.35 -6.01 -12.24
C ASP A 48 -13.01 -7.39 -12.36
N GLY A 49 -12.38 -8.42 -11.79
CA GLY A 49 -12.77 -9.82 -11.91
C GLY A 49 -11.98 -10.58 -12.98
N LYS A 50 -11.16 -9.90 -13.79
CA LYS A 50 -10.33 -10.49 -14.86
C LYS A 50 -8.90 -9.98 -14.82
N THR A 51 -8.74 -8.67 -14.71
CA THR A 51 -7.43 -7.99 -14.79
C THR A 51 -7.22 -7.02 -13.63
N TYR A 52 -5.96 -6.82 -13.27
CA TYR A 52 -5.56 -5.76 -12.36
C TYR A 52 -5.20 -4.50 -13.15
N SER A 53 -5.60 -3.34 -12.64
CA SER A 53 -5.29 -2.02 -13.19
C SER A 53 -5.08 -0.99 -12.08
N GLY A 54 -4.59 0.18 -12.44
CA GLY A 54 -4.33 1.28 -11.52
C GLY A 54 -2.86 1.68 -11.50
N TYR A 55 -2.60 2.86 -10.92
CA TYR A 55 -1.28 3.47 -10.89
C TYR A 55 -0.19 2.52 -10.37
N ASP A 56 -0.40 1.88 -9.22
CA ASP A 56 0.59 0.99 -8.64
C ASP A 56 0.76 -0.34 -9.41
N ILE A 57 -0.25 -0.72 -10.19
CA ILE A 57 -0.14 -1.87 -11.11
C ILE A 57 0.74 -1.50 -12.31
N ASP A 58 0.62 -0.27 -12.84
CA ASP A 58 1.48 0.21 -13.92
C ASP A 58 2.93 0.37 -13.44
N VAL A 59 3.13 0.89 -12.22
CA VAL A 59 4.47 0.92 -11.58
C VAL A 59 5.02 -0.49 -11.37
N ALA A 60 4.20 -1.46 -10.92
CA ALA A 60 4.65 -2.85 -10.74
C ALA A 60 5.11 -3.49 -12.05
N LYS A 61 4.38 -3.26 -13.16
CA LYS A 61 4.79 -3.69 -14.51
C LYS A 61 6.13 -3.08 -14.90
N HIS A 62 6.28 -1.76 -14.68
CA HIS A 62 7.52 -1.06 -14.99
C HIS A 62 8.71 -1.58 -14.16
N VAL A 63 8.51 -1.82 -12.86
CA VAL A 63 9.57 -2.41 -11.99
C VAL A 63 9.99 -3.79 -12.51
N ALA A 64 9.03 -4.66 -12.86
CA ALA A 64 9.33 -5.98 -13.41
C ALA A 64 10.10 -5.89 -14.75
N GLU A 65 9.69 -4.98 -15.63
CA GLU A 65 10.37 -4.69 -16.90
C GLU A 65 11.82 -4.22 -16.68
N GLN A 66 12.05 -3.28 -15.76
CA GLN A 66 13.39 -2.78 -15.44
C GLN A 66 14.29 -3.87 -14.82
N LEU A 67 13.72 -4.82 -14.10
CA LEU A 67 14.42 -5.98 -13.56
C LEU A 67 14.63 -7.09 -14.61
N GLY A 68 13.98 -7.01 -15.77
CA GLY A 68 14.02 -8.03 -16.83
C GLY A 68 13.33 -9.33 -16.45
N VAL A 69 12.24 -9.26 -15.67
CA VAL A 69 11.49 -10.41 -15.16
C VAL A 69 9.98 -10.28 -15.44
N GLU A 70 9.24 -11.38 -15.33
CA GLU A 70 7.80 -11.41 -15.45
C GLU A 70 7.13 -10.89 -14.16
N LEU A 71 6.01 -10.19 -14.30
CA LEU A 71 5.17 -9.76 -13.18
C LEU A 71 4.14 -10.82 -12.83
N GLN A 72 4.09 -11.20 -11.56
CA GLN A 72 3.01 -12.00 -10.98
C GLN A 72 2.29 -11.21 -9.89
N ILE A 73 1.00 -10.94 -10.08
CA ILE A 73 0.18 -10.32 -9.03
C ILE A 73 -0.34 -11.40 -8.08
N VAL A 74 -0.15 -11.16 -6.78
CA VAL A 74 -0.61 -12.02 -5.69
C VAL A 74 -1.66 -11.26 -4.89
N ARG A 75 -2.87 -11.80 -4.79
CA ARG A 75 -3.92 -11.15 -4.01
C ARG A 75 -3.68 -11.30 -2.52
N THR A 76 -3.84 -10.21 -1.78
CA THR A 76 -3.81 -10.16 -0.31
C THR A 76 -4.98 -9.32 0.21
N THR A 77 -5.04 -9.07 1.51
CA THR A 77 -6.00 -8.18 2.16
C THR A 77 -5.27 -7.09 2.95
N TRP A 78 -5.95 -6.00 3.28
CA TRP A 78 -5.36 -4.95 4.12
C TRP A 78 -4.91 -5.47 5.49
N LYS A 79 -5.64 -6.44 6.04
CA LYS A 79 -5.33 -7.10 7.31
C LYS A 79 -4.09 -7.99 7.23
N ASP A 80 -3.94 -8.71 6.13
CA ASP A 80 -2.90 -9.74 5.98
C ASP A 80 -1.63 -9.21 5.29
N LEU A 81 -1.63 -7.94 4.87
CA LEU A 81 -0.59 -7.32 4.05
C LEU A 81 0.84 -7.54 4.59
N LEU A 82 1.08 -7.33 5.89
CA LEU A 82 2.38 -7.54 6.51
C LEU A 82 2.69 -9.02 6.76
N THR A 83 1.69 -9.78 7.19
CA THR A 83 1.85 -11.21 7.48
C THR A 83 2.16 -12.01 6.22
N ASP A 84 1.51 -11.66 5.11
CA ASP A 84 1.73 -12.30 3.82
C ASP A 84 3.10 -11.96 3.24
N LEU A 85 3.57 -10.71 3.43
CA LEU A 85 4.92 -10.28 3.07
C LEU A 85 5.98 -11.03 3.89
N ASP A 86 5.81 -11.10 5.20
CA ASP A 86 6.73 -11.80 6.12
C ASP A 86 6.77 -13.31 5.87
N SER A 87 5.67 -13.87 5.37
CA SER A 87 5.55 -15.30 5.01
C SER A 87 6.01 -15.62 3.59
N ASP A 88 6.69 -14.71 2.91
CA ASP A 88 7.23 -14.87 1.56
C ASP A 88 6.16 -15.25 0.49
N LYS A 89 4.92 -14.77 0.65
CA LYS A 89 3.89 -14.96 -0.37
C LYS A 89 4.14 -14.10 -1.62
N TYR A 90 4.82 -12.96 -1.44
CA TYR A 90 5.21 -12.04 -2.49
C TYR A 90 6.47 -11.25 -2.09
N ASP A 91 7.10 -10.63 -3.06
CA ASP A 91 8.39 -9.96 -2.91
C ASP A 91 8.24 -8.48 -2.51
N ILE A 92 7.17 -7.83 -2.97
CA ILE A 92 6.85 -6.42 -2.73
C ILE A 92 5.33 -6.29 -2.55
N ALA A 93 4.89 -5.47 -1.59
CA ALA A 93 3.48 -5.06 -1.52
C ALA A 93 3.30 -3.67 -2.15
N MET A 94 2.33 -3.54 -3.07
CA MET A 94 2.02 -2.33 -3.82
C MET A 94 0.50 -2.12 -3.91
N GLY A 95 0.00 -0.89 -3.89
CA GLY A 95 -1.43 -0.59 -4.01
C GLY A 95 -1.94 0.47 -3.04
N GLY A 96 -1.42 1.70 -3.09
CA GLY A 96 -1.87 2.80 -2.23
C GLY A 96 -1.53 2.58 -0.76
N ILE A 97 -0.35 2.07 -0.47
CA ILE A 97 0.04 1.67 0.89
C ILE A 97 0.61 2.87 1.64
N THR A 98 -0.08 3.31 2.71
CA THR A 98 0.38 4.40 3.56
C THR A 98 1.70 4.07 4.25
N ARG A 99 2.69 4.93 4.13
CA ARG A 99 3.94 4.88 4.90
C ARG A 99 3.65 5.25 6.36
N LYS A 100 4.07 4.42 7.29
CA LYS A 100 3.94 4.68 8.73
C LYS A 100 4.94 3.88 9.57
N MET A 101 5.25 4.39 10.76
CA MET A 101 6.25 3.80 11.65
C MET A 101 5.96 2.34 12.00
N GLN A 102 4.71 1.97 12.26
CA GLN A 102 4.34 0.58 12.57
C GLN A 102 4.71 -0.39 11.43
N ARG A 103 4.56 0.05 10.17
CA ARG A 103 4.97 -0.74 8.99
C ARG A 103 6.49 -0.77 8.86
N GLN A 104 7.18 0.36 9.11
CA GLN A 104 8.64 0.45 9.07
C GLN A 104 9.34 -0.46 10.09
N LEU A 105 8.73 -0.71 11.25
CA LEU A 105 9.29 -1.61 12.26
C LEU A 105 9.21 -3.09 11.85
N ASN A 106 8.30 -3.43 10.93
CA ASN A 106 8.02 -4.80 10.51
C ASN A 106 8.40 -5.12 9.06
N ALA A 107 8.63 -4.10 8.24
CA ALA A 107 9.03 -4.21 6.84
C ALA A 107 9.87 -2.98 6.47
N GLU A 108 10.63 -3.04 5.38
CA GLU A 108 11.22 -1.84 4.78
C GLU A 108 10.15 -1.10 3.98
N GLN A 109 10.22 0.24 3.95
CA GLN A 109 9.34 1.07 3.14
C GLN A 109 10.14 1.87 2.13
N THR A 110 9.70 1.88 0.87
CA THR A 110 10.32 2.72 -0.16
C THR A 110 10.19 4.20 0.19
N GLN A 111 10.87 5.05 -0.55
CA GLN A 111 10.57 6.48 -0.57
C GLN A 111 9.09 6.73 -0.87
N GLY A 112 8.57 7.88 -0.42
CA GLY A 112 7.19 8.27 -0.72
C GLY A 112 7.05 8.76 -2.16
N TYR A 113 6.00 8.32 -2.85
CA TYR A 113 5.74 8.76 -4.22
C TYR A 113 4.60 9.79 -4.32
N MET A 114 3.67 9.81 -3.37
CA MET A 114 2.54 10.75 -3.36
C MET A 114 2.20 11.18 -1.95
N THR A 115 1.99 12.47 -1.74
CA THR A 115 1.50 13.03 -0.47
C THR A 115 -0.02 13.09 -0.49
N PHE A 116 -0.65 12.74 0.61
CA PHE A 116 -2.11 12.73 0.79
C PHE A 116 -2.48 12.91 2.26
N GLY A 117 -3.77 13.03 2.54
CA GLY A 117 -4.30 13.01 3.90
C GLY A 117 -5.68 12.38 3.98
N LYS A 118 -6.14 12.11 5.20
CA LYS A 118 -7.49 11.60 5.45
C LYS A 118 -8.52 12.68 5.18
N CYS A 119 -9.60 12.27 4.53
CA CYS A 119 -10.76 13.09 4.24
C CYS A 119 -12.02 12.22 4.22
N PHE A 120 -13.13 12.77 3.83
CA PHE A 120 -14.38 12.05 3.74
C PHE A 120 -14.92 12.00 2.31
N LEU A 121 -15.60 10.92 1.97
CA LEU A 121 -16.43 10.80 0.78
C LEU A 121 -17.89 10.69 1.23
N VAL A 122 -18.77 11.48 0.62
CA VAL A 122 -20.16 11.63 1.00
C VAL A 122 -21.06 11.63 -0.22
N ALA A 123 -22.37 11.54 -0.02
CA ALA A 123 -23.31 11.72 -1.12
C ALA A 123 -23.25 13.16 -1.66
N LYS A 124 -23.50 13.32 -2.96
CA LYS A 124 -23.47 14.62 -3.68
C LYS A 124 -24.34 15.66 -2.97
N GLY A 125 -23.79 16.87 -2.78
CA GLY A 125 -24.43 17.99 -2.08
C GLY A 125 -24.35 17.91 -0.54
N LYS A 126 -23.61 16.93 0.02
CA LYS A 126 -23.47 16.73 1.47
C LYS A 126 -22.13 17.15 2.04
N ALA A 127 -21.16 17.58 1.22
CA ALA A 127 -19.80 17.89 1.69
C ALA A 127 -19.81 18.91 2.85
N GLY A 128 -20.58 19.98 2.77
CA GLY A 128 -20.67 20.98 3.85
C GLY A 128 -21.34 20.49 5.14
N GLN A 129 -22.09 19.38 5.08
CA GLN A 129 -22.69 18.75 6.26
C GLN A 129 -21.68 17.91 7.04
N TYR A 130 -20.64 17.36 6.36
CA TYR A 130 -19.68 16.40 6.90
C TYR A 130 -18.22 16.84 6.70
N ASP A 131 -17.93 18.14 6.82
CA ASP A 131 -16.62 18.74 6.55
C ASP A 131 -15.70 18.84 7.77
N SER A 132 -16.09 18.27 8.90
CA SER A 132 -15.23 18.22 10.10
C SER A 132 -15.45 16.96 10.92
N ILE A 133 -14.48 16.65 11.80
CA ILE A 133 -14.56 15.51 12.72
C ILE A 133 -15.80 15.65 13.62
N GLU A 134 -16.05 16.84 14.16
CA GLU A 134 -17.17 17.10 15.08
C GLU A 134 -18.54 16.87 14.43
N LYS A 135 -18.65 17.19 13.13
CA LYS A 135 -19.89 16.97 12.38
C LYS A 135 -20.13 15.50 12.04
N VAL A 136 -19.07 14.70 11.95
CA VAL A 136 -19.14 13.27 11.64
C VAL A 136 -19.19 12.42 12.90
N ASN A 137 -18.52 12.83 13.98
CA ASN A 137 -18.49 12.10 15.25
C ASN A 137 -19.78 12.25 16.07
N LEU A 138 -20.89 11.82 15.49
CA LEU A 138 -22.23 11.86 16.12
C LEU A 138 -22.90 10.49 15.99
N SER A 139 -23.61 10.05 17.02
CA SER A 139 -24.30 8.74 17.04
C SER A 139 -25.35 8.57 15.93
N SER A 140 -25.83 9.69 15.36
CA SER A 140 -26.76 9.72 14.24
C SER A 140 -26.06 9.57 12.86
N VAL A 141 -24.71 9.65 12.78
CA VAL A 141 -23.96 9.55 11.54
C VAL A 141 -23.45 8.12 11.34
N ARG A 142 -23.78 7.54 10.19
CA ARG A 142 -23.35 6.20 9.79
C ARG A 142 -22.05 6.31 8.98
N VAL A 143 -20.97 5.74 9.51
CA VAL A 143 -19.64 5.79 8.90
C VAL A 143 -19.27 4.43 8.33
N GLY A 144 -18.91 4.39 7.04
CA GLY A 144 -18.36 3.22 6.37
C GLY A 144 -16.84 3.23 6.36
N VAL A 145 -16.23 2.10 6.69
CA VAL A 145 -14.76 1.90 6.61
C VAL A 145 -14.44 0.49 6.12
N ASN A 146 -13.31 0.32 5.43
CA ASN A 146 -12.77 -1.00 5.13
C ASN A 146 -11.93 -1.51 6.31
N ILE A 147 -11.97 -2.83 6.55
CA ILE A 147 -11.28 -3.50 7.66
C ILE A 147 -9.78 -3.60 7.38
N GLY A 148 -8.95 -3.41 8.42
CA GLY A 148 -7.50 -3.66 8.42
C GLY A 148 -6.67 -2.52 7.82
N GLY A 149 -7.32 -1.49 7.27
CA GLY A 149 -6.65 -0.35 6.65
C GLY A 149 -6.39 0.81 7.62
N THR A 150 -5.70 1.84 7.12
CA THR A 150 -5.45 3.07 7.89
C THR A 150 -6.69 3.95 8.02
N ASN A 151 -7.73 3.73 7.19
CA ASN A 151 -9.02 4.40 7.30
C ASN A 151 -9.77 3.95 8.56
N GLU A 152 -9.79 2.64 8.84
CA GLU A 152 -10.36 2.11 10.08
C GLU A 152 -9.63 2.65 11.31
N ILE A 153 -8.27 2.61 11.30
CA ILE A 153 -7.46 3.14 12.42
C ILE A 153 -7.78 4.62 12.68
N PHE A 154 -7.92 5.43 11.64
CA PHE A 154 -8.28 6.85 11.77
C PHE A 154 -9.70 7.01 12.32
N ALA A 155 -10.65 6.24 11.82
CA ALA A 155 -12.03 6.29 12.26
C ALA A 155 -12.18 5.90 13.73
N ASP A 156 -11.58 4.80 14.17
CA ASP A 156 -11.61 4.32 15.54
C ASP A 156 -10.98 5.32 16.52
N ALA A 157 -9.97 6.07 16.08
CA ALA A 157 -9.31 7.07 16.91
C ALA A 157 -10.06 8.40 17.01
N ASN A 158 -10.82 8.80 15.98
CA ASN A 158 -11.38 10.16 15.89
C ASN A 158 -12.90 10.23 15.84
N LEU A 159 -13.60 9.12 15.60
CA LEU A 159 -15.05 9.09 15.37
C LEU A 159 -15.78 8.13 16.33
N GLN A 160 -15.37 8.12 17.60
CA GLN A 160 -15.80 7.11 18.58
C GLN A 160 -17.30 7.12 18.89
N ASP A 161 -17.97 8.24 18.66
CA ASP A 161 -19.42 8.38 18.90
C ASP A 161 -20.26 8.03 17.66
N ALA A 162 -19.63 7.91 16.48
CA ALA A 162 -20.33 7.59 15.24
C ALA A 162 -20.74 6.10 15.15
N SER A 163 -21.72 5.82 14.30
CA SER A 163 -22.20 4.46 14.04
C SER A 163 -21.42 3.84 12.88
N PHE A 164 -20.66 2.75 13.10
CA PHE A 164 -19.80 2.13 12.10
C PHE A 164 -20.44 0.97 11.37
N THR A 165 -20.24 0.95 10.04
CA THR A 165 -20.37 -0.25 9.22
C THR A 165 -18.99 -0.58 8.64
N ARG A 166 -18.50 -1.80 8.89
CA ARG A 166 -17.20 -2.29 8.44
C ARG A 166 -17.36 -3.22 7.24
N TYR A 167 -16.56 -2.99 6.20
CA TYR A 167 -16.58 -3.71 4.93
C TYR A 167 -15.26 -4.45 4.72
N GLU A 168 -15.33 -5.70 4.26
CA GLU A 168 -14.14 -6.49 3.89
C GLU A 168 -13.48 -5.95 2.62
N ASN A 169 -14.27 -5.47 1.67
CA ASN A 169 -13.82 -4.95 0.39
C ASN A 169 -13.99 -3.42 0.37
N ASN A 170 -12.91 -2.69 0.13
CA ASN A 170 -12.95 -1.23 0.13
C ASN A 170 -13.88 -0.67 -0.96
N LEU A 171 -14.05 -1.35 -2.09
CA LEU A 171 -14.94 -0.91 -3.17
C LEU A 171 -16.43 -0.87 -2.76
N ASP A 172 -16.82 -1.63 -1.74
CA ASP A 172 -18.20 -1.62 -1.26
C ASP A 172 -18.55 -0.34 -0.49
N VAL A 173 -17.55 0.38 0.05
CA VAL A 173 -17.77 1.55 0.89
C VAL A 173 -18.27 2.76 0.08
N PRO A 174 -17.65 3.17 -1.04
CA PRO A 174 -18.17 4.23 -1.90
C PRO A 174 -19.58 3.91 -2.43
N GLN A 175 -19.82 2.65 -2.80
CA GLN A 175 -21.14 2.20 -3.24
C GLN A 175 -22.20 2.33 -2.11
N ALA A 176 -21.83 2.00 -0.87
CA ALA A 176 -22.71 2.14 0.27
C ALA A 176 -23.05 3.63 0.56
N VAL A 177 -22.11 4.56 0.37
CA VAL A 177 -22.38 6.00 0.43
C VAL A 177 -23.33 6.42 -0.69
N ALA A 178 -23.07 6.01 -1.92
CA ALA A 178 -23.91 6.35 -3.07
C ALA A 178 -25.35 5.83 -2.94
N GLU A 179 -25.54 4.69 -2.28
CA GLU A 179 -26.84 4.07 -2.00
C GLU A 179 -27.50 4.57 -0.69
N GLY A 180 -26.85 5.45 0.07
CA GLY A 180 -27.36 5.97 1.34
C GLY A 180 -27.40 4.93 2.47
N LYS A 181 -26.65 3.82 2.37
CA LYS A 181 -26.50 2.82 3.44
C LYS A 181 -25.62 3.35 4.57
N VAL A 182 -24.61 4.15 4.25
CA VAL A 182 -23.81 4.96 5.17
C VAL A 182 -23.81 6.40 4.71
N ASP A 183 -23.52 7.33 5.60
CA ASP A 183 -23.53 8.77 5.33
C ASP A 183 -22.17 9.27 4.90
N VAL A 184 -21.10 8.67 5.44
CA VAL A 184 -19.71 9.08 5.26
C VAL A 184 -18.82 7.86 5.09
N MET A 185 -17.90 7.91 4.13
CA MET A 185 -16.73 7.03 4.06
C MET A 185 -15.50 7.79 4.54
N VAL A 186 -14.73 7.21 5.44
CA VAL A 186 -13.35 7.68 5.71
C VAL A 186 -12.46 7.19 4.57
N THR A 187 -11.79 8.13 3.90
CA THR A 187 -10.93 7.84 2.75
C THR A 187 -9.67 8.72 2.75
N GLU A 188 -8.90 8.66 1.70
CA GLU A 188 -7.75 9.53 1.43
C GLU A 188 -8.01 10.45 0.23
N THR A 189 -7.27 11.57 0.22
CA THR A 189 -7.40 12.61 -0.84
C THR A 189 -7.49 12.04 -2.26
N PRO A 190 -6.58 11.17 -2.75
CA PRO A 190 -6.65 10.70 -4.13
C PRO A 190 -7.89 9.86 -4.43
N GLU A 191 -8.29 8.98 -3.52
CA GLU A 191 -9.48 8.15 -3.67
C GLU A 191 -10.77 8.98 -3.62
N GLY A 192 -10.86 9.92 -2.67
CA GLY A 192 -12.03 10.81 -2.55
C GLY A 192 -12.24 11.67 -3.80
N LEU A 193 -11.15 12.27 -4.31
CA LEU A 193 -11.21 13.07 -5.54
C LEU A 193 -11.48 12.21 -6.78
N PHE A 194 -10.93 11.00 -6.85
CA PHE A 194 -11.22 10.06 -7.94
C PHE A 194 -12.73 9.73 -8.00
N TYR A 195 -13.35 9.37 -6.87
CA TYR A 195 -14.78 9.07 -6.85
C TYR A 195 -15.65 10.30 -7.12
N GLN A 196 -15.26 11.48 -6.67
CA GLN A 196 -15.98 12.72 -6.99
C GLN A 196 -16.07 12.98 -8.50
N VAL A 197 -15.05 12.59 -9.26
CA VAL A 197 -15.01 12.77 -10.72
C VAL A 197 -15.68 11.62 -11.47
N THR A 198 -15.58 10.39 -10.96
CA THR A 198 -16.01 9.18 -11.66
C THR A 198 -17.40 8.69 -11.29
N ASP A 199 -17.99 9.18 -10.19
CA ASP A 199 -19.36 8.86 -9.78
C ASP A 199 -20.12 10.14 -9.38
N GLU A 200 -21.05 10.58 -10.22
CA GLU A 200 -21.82 11.81 -10.03
C GLU A 200 -22.69 11.85 -8.75
N ARG A 201 -22.89 10.69 -8.12
CA ARG A 201 -23.63 10.54 -6.83
C ARG A 201 -22.79 10.91 -5.62
N LEU A 202 -21.46 11.04 -5.79
CA LEU A 202 -20.49 11.20 -4.71
C LEU A 202 -19.81 12.57 -4.73
N GLU A 203 -19.33 12.99 -3.58
CA GLU A 203 -18.60 14.26 -3.39
C GLU A 203 -17.53 14.09 -2.31
N ALA A 204 -16.36 14.64 -2.57
CA ALA A 204 -15.25 14.69 -1.63
C ALA A 204 -15.48 15.83 -0.60
N ALA A 205 -15.36 15.53 0.68
CA ALA A 205 -15.44 16.50 1.76
C ALA A 205 -14.08 16.61 2.47
N ARG A 206 -13.50 17.82 2.54
CA ARG A 206 -12.18 18.09 3.14
C ARG A 206 -10.99 17.46 2.43
N CYS A 207 -11.12 16.90 1.21
CA CYS A 207 -10.00 16.28 0.51
C CYS A 207 -8.96 17.30 0.00
N GLU A 208 -9.34 18.55 -0.26
CA GLU A 208 -8.40 19.64 -0.60
C GLU A 208 -7.63 20.16 0.63
N THR A 209 -8.19 20.02 1.83
CA THR A 209 -7.60 20.40 3.11
C THR A 209 -7.74 19.27 4.12
N PRO A 210 -7.03 18.15 3.94
CA PRO A 210 -7.27 16.90 4.67
C PRO A 210 -6.93 17.02 6.16
N PHE A 211 -7.43 16.06 6.95
CA PHE A 211 -7.22 16.02 8.40
C PHE A 211 -5.81 15.57 8.80
N THR A 212 -5.12 14.87 7.93
CA THR A 212 -3.77 14.33 8.17
C THR A 212 -2.85 14.62 6.99
N ASN A 213 -1.55 14.37 7.19
CA ASN A 213 -0.55 14.45 6.14
C ASN A 213 0.29 13.18 6.16
N SER A 214 0.31 12.44 5.06
CA SER A 214 0.98 11.15 4.92
C SER A 214 1.53 10.97 3.50
N GLN A 215 2.25 9.89 3.26
CA GLN A 215 2.73 9.50 1.94
C GLN A 215 2.41 8.04 1.66
N PHE A 216 2.16 7.71 0.39
CA PHE A 216 2.19 6.33 -0.08
C PHE A 216 3.61 5.88 -0.37
N GLY A 217 3.85 4.58 -0.26
CA GLY A 217 5.08 3.89 -0.61
C GLY A 217 4.83 2.38 -0.69
N TYR A 218 5.83 1.62 -1.02
CA TYR A 218 5.75 0.16 -1.14
C TYR A 218 6.41 -0.51 0.06
N LEU A 219 5.98 -1.75 0.36
CA LEU A 219 6.58 -2.54 1.43
C LEU A 219 7.46 -3.63 0.82
N ILE A 220 8.64 -3.78 1.39
CA ILE A 220 9.65 -4.78 1.04
C ILE A 220 9.95 -5.59 2.30
N PRO A 221 10.25 -6.88 2.19
CA PRO A 221 10.57 -7.70 3.36
C PRO A 221 11.69 -7.09 4.19
N LYS A 222 11.60 -7.28 5.49
CA LYS A 222 12.54 -6.72 6.45
C LYS A 222 13.97 -7.20 6.17
N GLY A 223 14.90 -6.26 6.08
CA GLY A 223 16.33 -6.55 5.84
C GLY A 223 16.72 -6.63 4.36
N GLU A 224 15.76 -6.61 3.43
CA GLU A 224 16.03 -6.70 1.98
C GLU A 224 16.47 -5.35 1.39
N GLN A 225 17.60 -4.83 1.89
CA GLN A 225 18.09 -3.49 1.56
C GLN A 225 18.48 -3.31 0.09
N ARG A 226 19.01 -4.38 -0.57
CA ARG A 226 19.34 -4.30 -2.00
C ARG A 226 18.08 -4.16 -2.85
N LEU A 227 17.03 -4.92 -2.55
CA LEU A 227 15.74 -4.80 -3.25
C LEU A 227 15.14 -3.41 -3.01
N LEU A 228 15.13 -2.91 -1.76
CA LEU A 228 14.66 -1.58 -1.42
C LEU A 228 15.39 -0.49 -2.22
N ASN A 229 16.72 -0.54 -2.25
CA ASN A 229 17.54 0.45 -2.97
C ASN A 229 17.29 0.38 -4.48
N THR A 230 17.13 -0.82 -5.03
CA THR A 230 16.85 -1.01 -6.45
C THR A 230 15.47 -0.48 -6.84
N VAL A 231 14.44 -0.74 -6.03
CA VAL A 231 13.09 -0.20 -6.29
C VAL A 231 13.09 1.34 -6.17
N ASN A 232 13.72 1.90 -5.16
CA ASN A 232 13.87 3.35 -5.02
C ASN A 232 14.60 3.98 -6.22
N PHE A 233 15.67 3.33 -6.71
CA PHE A 233 16.38 3.78 -7.91
C PHE A 233 15.47 3.79 -9.15
N ILE A 234 14.67 2.72 -9.35
CA ILE A 234 13.71 2.66 -10.46
C ILE A 234 12.66 3.78 -10.32
N MET A 235 12.16 4.05 -9.11
CA MET A 235 11.21 5.14 -8.87
C MET A 235 11.82 6.52 -9.20
N ASP A 236 13.08 6.76 -8.85
CA ASP A 236 13.79 7.99 -9.20
C ASP A 236 13.97 8.14 -10.72
N GLU A 237 14.34 7.06 -11.41
CA GLU A 237 14.46 7.03 -12.88
C GLU A 237 13.11 7.27 -13.57
N MET A 238 12.01 6.68 -13.07
CA MET A 238 10.66 6.93 -13.59
C MET A 238 10.30 8.41 -13.51
N LYS A 239 10.58 9.03 -12.37
CA LYS A 239 10.32 10.46 -12.16
C LYS A 239 11.18 11.33 -13.08
N LEU A 240 12.48 11.03 -13.17
CA LEU A 240 13.42 11.75 -14.01
C LEU A 240 13.05 11.68 -15.51
N LYS A 241 12.53 10.55 -15.95
CA LYS A 241 12.17 10.28 -17.36
C LYS A 241 10.73 10.66 -17.71
N GLY A 242 9.94 11.14 -16.75
CA GLY A 242 8.53 11.52 -16.95
C GLY A 242 7.54 10.34 -16.98
N VAL A 243 8.00 9.11 -16.77
CA VAL A 243 7.15 7.91 -16.76
C VAL A 243 6.14 7.97 -15.60
N GLU A 244 6.55 8.50 -14.44
CA GLU A 244 5.64 8.72 -13.32
C GLU A 244 4.47 9.64 -13.71
N GLU A 245 4.73 10.73 -14.43
CA GLU A 245 3.70 11.66 -14.87
C GLU A 245 2.73 11.00 -15.86
N GLU A 246 3.24 10.20 -16.79
CA GLU A 246 2.39 9.44 -17.72
C GLU A 246 1.43 8.51 -16.99
N PHE A 247 1.92 7.79 -15.95
CA PHE A 247 1.10 6.90 -15.14
C PHE A 247 0.07 7.65 -14.28
N LEU A 248 0.44 8.84 -13.74
CA LEU A 248 -0.51 9.68 -12.98
C LEU A 248 -1.66 10.15 -13.89
N ILE A 249 -1.37 10.62 -15.09
CA ILE A 249 -2.36 11.05 -16.07
C ILE A 249 -3.25 9.86 -16.50
N HIS A 250 -2.64 8.73 -16.85
CA HIS A 250 -3.35 7.52 -17.26
C HIS A 250 -4.38 7.05 -16.21
N ASN A 251 -4.07 7.21 -14.93
CA ASN A 251 -4.91 6.77 -13.82
C ASN A 251 -5.75 7.90 -13.18
N SER A 252 -5.91 9.04 -13.84
CA SER A 252 -6.72 10.18 -13.37
C SER A 252 -6.29 10.72 -11.99
N LEU A 253 -4.98 10.73 -11.74
CA LEU A 253 -4.36 11.27 -10.52
C LEU A 253 -3.73 12.67 -10.78
N LYS A 254 -3.76 13.13 -12.02
CA LYS A 254 -3.30 14.46 -12.47
C LYS A 254 -4.13 14.96 -13.64
#